data_99c140024f737523587527e56d470e48
#
_entry.id   99c140024f737523587527e56d470e48
#
_cell.length_a   1.000
_cell.length_b   1.000
_cell.length_c   1.000
_cell.angle_alpha   90.00
_cell.angle_beta   90.00
_cell.angle_gamma   90.00
#
_symmetry.space_group_name_H-M   'P 1'
#
loop_
_entity.id
_entity.type
_entity.pdbx_description
1 polymer ?
#
loop_
_entity_poly.entity_id
_entity_poly.type
_entity_poly.pdbx_seq_one_letter_code
_entity_poly.pdbx_strand_id
1 'polypeptide(L)'
;MVGKVIEVPAELAASQEKFNGAAGRAFVAGLPRRAAGFLRRWELRVDGPPMYGVCALVLPVVRADRTPAALKLQLLDEESAGEPVALRVWDGDGAVRLLEHDEPTGTLLLERLDSSRALTHVPDTREAVAVIGDLLARLTSVAAPAGIRRLGDIARGMLERTPRALERVPDPADRRLLADCAAAVRELAAEPGDRLLHWDLHYGNVLAAGRGAEGGSRAPWLAIDPKPLAGDPGFELFPALWNRYDPAETVRRFGALTGALGLDRERARAWTLGRVLQNCLWELEDGRPARATDLEIGRALRA
;
A
#
# COMPACT_ATOMS: atom_id res chain seq x y z
N MET A 1 -10.73 20.99 31.22
CA MET A 1 -10.86 21.32 29.78
C MET A 1 -11.65 20.20 29.14
N VAL A 2 -12.84 20.46 28.64
CA VAL A 2 -13.66 19.48 27.91
C VAL A 2 -12.89 19.10 26.66
N GLY A 3 -12.40 17.87 26.59
CA GLY A 3 -11.66 17.37 25.44
C GLY A 3 -12.52 17.48 24.19
N LYS A 4 -11.98 18.09 23.14
CA LYS A 4 -12.64 18.20 21.84
C LYS A 4 -13.05 16.78 21.42
N VAL A 5 -14.34 16.53 21.24
CA VAL A 5 -14.85 15.24 20.78
C VAL A 5 -14.21 14.99 19.40
N ILE A 6 -13.55 13.84 19.26
CA ILE A 6 -12.95 13.44 17.99
C ILE A 6 -14.08 13.00 17.07
N GLU A 7 -14.29 13.77 16.04
CA GLU A 7 -15.27 13.51 15.01
C GLU A 7 -14.71 12.50 14.02
N VAL A 8 -15.45 11.41 13.78
CA VAL A 8 -15.08 10.39 12.80
C VAL A 8 -15.72 10.79 11.46
N PRO A 9 -14.94 10.95 10.38
CA PRO A 9 -15.48 11.27 9.07
C PRO A 9 -16.52 10.23 8.60
N ALA A 10 -17.61 10.71 8.03
CA ALA A 10 -18.71 9.85 7.57
C ALA A 10 -18.25 8.89 6.46
N GLU A 11 -17.34 9.35 5.61
CA GLU A 11 -16.76 8.55 4.53
C GLU A 11 -15.92 7.37 5.07
N LEU A 12 -15.19 7.58 6.16
CA LEU A 12 -14.49 6.47 6.85
C LEU A 12 -15.49 5.46 7.40
N ALA A 13 -16.58 5.94 8.01
CA ALA A 13 -17.62 5.06 8.55
C ALA A 13 -18.26 4.20 7.43
N ALA A 14 -18.59 4.82 6.30
CA ALA A 14 -19.14 4.13 5.13
C ALA A 14 -18.16 3.11 4.53
N SER A 15 -16.87 3.48 4.43
CA SER A 15 -15.82 2.60 3.95
C SER A 15 -15.64 1.38 4.86
N GLN A 16 -15.57 1.61 6.17
CA GLN A 16 -15.43 0.54 7.16
C GLN A 16 -16.63 -0.42 7.15
N GLU A 17 -17.84 0.11 7.02
CA GLU A 17 -19.03 -0.74 6.89
C GLU A 17 -18.98 -1.58 5.61
N LYS A 18 -18.60 -0.98 4.49
CA LYS A 18 -18.52 -1.65 3.18
C LYS A 18 -17.51 -2.80 3.17
N PHE A 19 -16.32 -2.57 3.72
CA PHE A 19 -15.21 -3.53 3.60
C PHE A 19 -15.10 -4.49 4.79
N ASN A 20 -15.54 -4.06 5.99
CA ASN A 20 -15.36 -4.80 7.25
C ASN A 20 -16.68 -5.11 7.98
N GLY A 21 -17.83 -4.73 7.43
CA GLY A 21 -19.14 -5.06 7.95
C GLY A 21 -19.32 -4.72 9.44
N ALA A 22 -19.72 -5.71 10.24
CA ALA A 22 -19.96 -5.54 11.68
C ALA A 22 -18.68 -5.15 12.45
N ALA A 23 -17.52 -5.70 12.08
CA ALA A 23 -16.23 -5.36 12.70
C ALA A 23 -15.86 -3.90 12.42
N GLY A 24 -16.09 -3.43 11.19
CA GLY A 24 -15.88 -2.04 10.80
C GLY A 24 -16.78 -1.07 11.56
N ARG A 25 -18.07 -1.37 11.71
CA ARG A 25 -18.99 -0.55 12.53
C ARG A 25 -18.55 -0.46 13.99
N ALA A 26 -18.15 -1.60 14.58
CA ALA A 26 -17.66 -1.64 15.97
C ALA A 26 -16.36 -0.84 16.13
N PHE A 27 -15.45 -0.93 15.17
CA PHE A 27 -14.23 -0.14 15.14
C PHE A 27 -14.53 1.35 15.12
N VAL A 28 -15.38 1.82 14.19
CA VAL A 28 -15.77 3.24 14.06
C VAL A 28 -16.40 3.75 15.34
N ALA A 29 -17.33 3.00 15.93
CA ALA A 29 -17.96 3.37 17.20
C ALA A 29 -16.96 3.50 18.36
N GLY A 30 -15.89 2.71 18.34
CA GLY A 30 -14.81 2.73 19.34
C GLY A 30 -13.76 3.81 19.14
N LEU A 31 -13.64 4.40 17.94
CA LEU A 31 -12.57 5.33 17.58
C LEU A 31 -12.45 6.54 18.52
N PRO A 32 -13.53 7.27 18.90
CA PRO A 32 -13.39 8.44 19.76
C PRO A 32 -12.77 8.08 21.13
N ARG A 33 -13.21 6.98 21.72
CA ARG A 33 -12.68 6.50 23.01
C ARG A 33 -11.22 6.03 22.87
N ARG A 34 -10.90 5.26 21.83
CA ARG A 34 -9.55 4.78 21.55
C ARG A 34 -8.59 5.97 21.36
N ALA A 35 -8.94 6.92 20.51
CA ALA A 35 -8.14 8.11 20.27
C ALA A 35 -7.90 8.93 21.55
N ALA A 36 -8.96 9.20 22.33
CA ALA A 36 -8.82 9.89 23.62
C ALA A 36 -7.90 9.13 24.59
N GLY A 37 -7.90 7.81 24.57
CA GLY A 37 -6.99 6.97 25.34
C GLY A 37 -5.53 7.18 24.96
N PHE A 38 -5.20 7.11 23.66
CA PHE A 38 -3.83 7.31 23.18
C PHE A 38 -3.34 8.76 23.30
N LEU A 39 -4.21 9.75 23.09
CA LEU A 39 -3.87 11.15 23.33
C LEU A 39 -3.38 11.37 24.77
N ARG A 40 -4.03 10.75 25.77
CA ARG A 40 -3.57 10.82 27.16
C ARG A 40 -2.31 9.99 27.40
N ARG A 41 -2.29 8.72 26.94
CA ARG A 41 -1.20 7.77 27.20
C ARG A 41 0.14 8.22 26.63
N TRP A 42 0.12 8.80 25.43
CA TRP A 42 1.31 9.27 24.72
C TRP A 42 1.51 10.80 24.83
N GLU A 43 0.77 11.47 25.73
CA GLU A 43 0.86 12.91 26.00
C GLU A 43 0.76 13.77 24.72
N LEU A 44 -0.24 13.44 23.87
CA LEU A 44 -0.44 14.07 22.58
C LEU A 44 -1.55 15.14 22.64
N ARG A 45 -1.39 16.20 21.85
CA ARG A 45 -2.44 17.20 21.60
C ARG A 45 -2.83 17.17 20.11
N VAL A 46 -4.12 17.18 19.84
CA VAL A 46 -4.61 17.30 18.45
C VAL A 46 -4.22 18.66 17.90
N ASP A 47 -3.67 18.67 16.67
CA ASP A 47 -3.10 19.82 15.99
C ASP A 47 -3.58 19.89 14.52
N GLY A 48 -4.86 19.73 14.31
CA GLY A 48 -5.50 19.83 13.00
C GLY A 48 -6.77 19.00 12.88
N PRO A 49 -7.45 19.08 11.74
CA PRO A 49 -8.61 18.24 11.46
C PRO A 49 -8.22 16.78 11.30
N PRO A 50 -9.12 15.84 11.62
CA PRO A 50 -8.91 14.43 11.33
C PRO A 50 -8.77 14.21 9.82
N MET A 51 -7.86 13.31 9.45
CA MET A 51 -7.69 12.79 8.11
C MET A 51 -8.08 11.30 8.11
N TYR A 52 -8.35 10.75 6.95
CA TYR A 52 -8.70 9.34 6.83
C TYR A 52 -8.21 8.75 5.52
N GLY A 53 -7.89 7.46 5.55
CA GLY A 53 -7.74 6.59 4.39
C GLY A 53 -8.93 5.65 4.28
N VAL A 54 -8.80 4.60 3.48
CA VAL A 54 -9.86 3.58 3.31
C VAL A 54 -10.16 2.88 4.64
N CYS A 55 -9.13 2.57 5.44
CA CYS A 55 -9.24 1.74 6.64
C CYS A 55 -8.73 2.39 7.94
N ALA A 56 -8.29 3.64 7.93
CA ALA A 56 -7.67 4.27 9.08
C ALA A 56 -8.16 5.71 9.32
N LEU A 57 -8.25 6.08 10.60
CA LEU A 57 -8.35 7.47 11.05
C LEU A 57 -6.94 7.96 11.39
N VAL A 58 -6.57 9.13 10.88
CA VAL A 58 -5.27 9.76 11.17
C VAL A 58 -5.50 11.13 11.79
N LEU A 59 -5.00 11.31 13.00
CA LEU A 59 -5.08 12.59 13.70
C LEU A 59 -3.72 13.29 13.66
N PRO A 60 -3.62 14.49 13.09
CA PRO A 60 -2.47 15.35 13.28
C PRO A 60 -2.34 15.69 14.75
N VAL A 61 -1.17 15.44 15.34
CA VAL A 61 -0.92 15.67 16.76
C VAL A 61 0.42 16.34 16.98
N VAL A 62 0.60 16.91 18.17
CA VAL A 62 1.88 17.41 18.67
C VAL A 62 2.19 16.70 19.97
N ARG A 63 3.42 16.20 20.11
CA ARG A 63 3.98 15.55 21.29
C ARG A 63 4.27 16.57 22.39
N ALA A 64 4.57 16.09 23.61
CA ALA A 64 4.94 16.94 24.75
C ALA A 64 6.18 17.82 24.48
N ASP A 65 7.14 17.31 23.70
CA ASP A 65 8.34 18.02 23.26
C ASP A 65 8.10 19.00 22.10
N ARG A 66 6.83 19.20 21.70
CA ARG A 66 6.37 20.01 20.57
C ARG A 66 6.69 19.44 19.17
N THR A 67 7.19 18.23 19.08
CA THR A 67 7.42 17.56 17.79
C THR A 67 6.09 17.20 17.12
N PRO A 68 5.86 17.59 15.86
CA PRO A 68 4.68 17.18 15.11
C PRO A 68 4.69 15.68 14.85
N ALA A 69 3.53 15.03 14.99
CA ALA A 69 3.34 13.61 14.70
C ALA A 69 1.95 13.34 14.11
N ALA A 70 1.72 12.12 13.67
CA ALA A 70 0.43 11.63 13.18
C ALA A 70 0.03 10.37 13.96
N LEU A 71 -1.12 10.43 14.63
CA LEU A 71 -1.69 9.28 15.33
C LEU A 71 -2.59 8.52 14.37
N LYS A 72 -2.18 7.31 13.94
CA LYS A 72 -2.93 6.43 13.04
C LYS A 72 -3.65 5.36 13.85
N LEU A 73 -4.97 5.31 13.71
CA LEU A 73 -5.85 4.30 14.30
C LEU A 73 -6.49 3.50 13.17
N GLN A 74 -6.20 2.20 13.15
CA GLN A 74 -6.69 1.29 12.10
C GLN A 74 -7.31 0.02 12.70
N LEU A 75 -8.12 -0.65 11.91
CA LEU A 75 -8.54 -2.00 12.20
C LEU A 75 -7.41 -2.95 11.77
N LEU A 76 -6.96 -3.82 12.69
CA LEU A 76 -5.94 -4.81 12.37
C LEU A 76 -6.51 -5.90 11.48
N ASP A 77 -5.80 -6.19 10.41
CA ASP A 77 -6.00 -7.32 9.52
C ASP A 77 -4.64 -7.95 9.12
N GLU A 78 -4.67 -8.99 8.33
CA GLU A 78 -3.44 -9.67 7.89
C GLU A 78 -2.51 -8.77 7.05
N GLU A 79 -3.06 -7.76 6.37
CA GLU A 79 -2.27 -6.85 5.53
C GLU A 79 -1.57 -5.79 6.35
N SER A 80 -2.26 -5.22 7.33
CA SER A 80 -1.76 -4.13 8.17
C SER A 80 -0.92 -4.59 9.37
N ALA A 81 -1.07 -5.85 9.80
CA ALA A 81 -0.34 -6.38 10.96
C ALA A 81 1.19 -6.29 10.83
N GLY A 82 1.72 -6.38 9.62
CA GLY A 82 3.15 -6.25 9.33
C GLY A 82 3.67 -4.82 9.25
N GLU A 83 2.80 -3.81 9.16
CA GLU A 83 3.18 -2.40 8.96
C GLU A 83 4.24 -1.90 9.95
N PRO A 84 4.06 -2.07 11.29
CA PRO A 84 5.04 -1.57 12.25
C PRO A 84 6.40 -2.28 12.16
N VAL A 85 6.43 -3.52 11.70
CA VAL A 85 7.68 -4.28 11.48
C VAL A 85 8.44 -3.69 10.29
N ALA A 86 7.78 -3.48 9.17
CA ALA A 86 8.38 -2.90 7.98
C ALA A 86 8.88 -1.47 8.22
N LEU A 87 8.07 -0.63 8.88
CA LEU A 87 8.45 0.74 9.20
C LEU A 87 9.68 0.81 10.11
N ARG A 88 9.86 -0.15 11.04
CA ARG A 88 11.10 -0.24 11.85
C ARG A 88 12.31 -0.63 11.02
N VAL A 89 12.15 -1.55 10.05
CA VAL A 89 13.24 -1.98 9.16
C VAL A 89 13.70 -0.83 8.27
N TRP A 90 12.78 -0.08 7.69
CA TRP A 90 13.11 1.08 6.86
C TRP A 90 13.59 2.29 7.67
N ASP A 91 13.17 2.43 8.91
CA ASP A 91 13.53 3.50 9.86
C ASP A 91 13.61 4.91 9.24
N GLY A 92 12.64 5.22 8.40
CA GLY A 92 12.58 6.51 7.71
C GLY A 92 13.39 6.60 6.42
N ASP A 93 14.07 5.54 5.98
CA ASP A 93 14.71 5.48 4.66
C ASP A 93 13.68 5.06 3.60
N GLY A 94 13.17 6.04 2.87
CA GLY A 94 12.13 5.85 1.85
C GLY A 94 10.69 5.73 2.38
N ALA A 95 10.48 5.49 3.67
CA ALA A 95 9.16 5.39 4.30
C ALA A 95 9.04 6.32 5.51
N VAL A 96 7.79 6.60 5.92
CA VAL A 96 7.46 7.33 7.13
C VAL A 96 8.05 6.63 8.36
N ARG A 97 8.61 7.42 9.30
CA ARG A 97 9.20 6.88 10.52
C ARG A 97 8.12 6.52 11.54
N LEU A 98 8.22 5.32 12.11
CA LEU A 98 7.44 4.89 13.25
C LEU A 98 8.04 5.45 14.54
N LEU A 99 7.24 6.16 15.33
CA LEU A 99 7.65 6.73 16.61
C LEU A 99 7.22 5.84 17.78
N GLU A 100 5.95 5.41 17.81
CA GLU A 100 5.37 4.52 18.81
C GLU A 100 4.42 3.52 18.18
N HIS A 101 4.24 2.37 18.84
CA HIS A 101 3.31 1.33 18.41
C HIS A 101 2.67 0.66 19.61
N ASP A 102 1.35 0.51 19.55
CA ASP A 102 0.58 -0.30 20.50
C ASP A 102 0.13 -1.60 19.82
N GLU A 103 0.88 -2.67 20.05
CA GLU A 103 0.67 -3.96 19.39
C GLU A 103 -0.77 -4.50 19.55
N PRO A 104 -1.41 -4.46 20.76
CA PRO A 104 -2.75 -5.01 20.94
C PRO A 104 -3.82 -4.34 20.10
N THR A 105 -3.67 -3.06 19.76
CA THR A 105 -4.67 -2.30 19.00
C THR A 105 -4.23 -1.97 17.59
N GLY A 106 -2.95 -2.19 17.25
CA GLY A 106 -2.36 -1.74 15.97
C GLY A 106 -2.30 -0.23 15.81
N THR A 107 -2.40 0.53 16.90
CA THR A 107 -2.31 2.00 16.86
C THR A 107 -0.87 2.42 16.68
N LEU A 108 -0.62 3.34 15.74
CA LEU A 108 0.71 3.83 15.43
C LEU A 108 0.82 5.33 15.71
N LEU A 109 1.96 5.76 16.23
CA LEU A 109 2.40 7.14 16.18
C LEU A 109 3.50 7.25 15.14
N LEU A 110 3.27 8.05 14.12
CA LEU A 110 4.17 8.25 12.99
C LEU A 110 4.71 9.68 13.01
N GLU A 111 5.87 9.90 12.41
CA GLU A 111 6.27 11.26 12.10
C GLU A 111 5.23 11.95 11.21
N ARG A 112 5.18 13.27 11.29
CA ARG A 112 4.22 14.05 10.49
C ARG A 112 4.83 14.46 9.16
N LEU A 113 4.25 13.96 8.07
CA LEU A 113 4.55 14.38 6.71
C LEU A 113 3.62 15.53 6.29
N ASP A 114 3.93 16.17 5.17
CA ASP A 114 3.10 17.22 4.59
C ASP A 114 1.97 16.61 3.74
N SER A 115 0.82 16.39 4.37
CA SER A 115 -0.37 15.82 3.73
C SER A 115 -0.98 16.72 2.64
N SER A 116 -0.62 18.00 2.56
CA SER A 116 -1.04 18.90 1.48
C SER A 116 -0.27 18.67 0.18
N ARG A 117 0.86 17.96 0.27
CA ARG A 117 1.76 17.67 -0.85
C ARG A 117 1.87 16.16 -1.04
N ALA A 118 0.87 15.58 -1.69
CA ALA A 118 0.89 14.18 -2.13
C ALA A 118 1.45 14.06 -3.56
N LEU A 119 2.13 12.98 -3.86
CA LEU A 119 2.68 12.71 -5.18
C LEU A 119 1.59 12.62 -6.27
N THR A 120 0.38 12.26 -5.88
CA THR A 120 -0.80 12.27 -6.76
C THR A 120 -1.10 13.66 -7.34
N HIS A 121 -0.63 14.75 -6.72
CA HIS A 121 -0.82 16.12 -7.18
C HIS A 121 0.32 16.63 -8.07
N VAL A 122 1.42 15.87 -8.25
CA VAL A 122 2.49 16.23 -9.17
C VAL A 122 1.97 16.11 -10.61
N PRO A 123 1.92 17.20 -11.40
CA PRO A 123 1.32 17.17 -12.75
C PRO A 123 2.09 16.29 -13.72
N ASP A 124 3.43 16.36 -13.68
CA ASP A 124 4.29 15.56 -14.56
C ASP A 124 4.30 14.10 -14.09
N THR A 125 3.71 13.24 -14.92
CA THR A 125 3.64 11.81 -14.65
C THR A 125 5.01 11.14 -14.71
N ARG A 126 5.96 11.68 -15.51
CA ARG A 126 7.32 11.12 -15.59
C ARG A 126 8.08 11.37 -14.30
N GLU A 127 7.98 12.59 -13.77
CA GLU A 127 8.54 12.93 -12.47
C GLU A 127 7.94 12.03 -11.37
N ALA A 128 6.62 11.90 -11.34
CA ALA A 128 5.95 11.07 -10.34
C ALA A 128 6.35 9.59 -10.42
N VAL A 129 6.50 9.03 -11.64
CA VAL A 129 6.99 7.65 -11.84
C VAL A 129 8.44 7.51 -11.37
N ALA A 130 9.30 8.48 -11.64
CA ALA A 130 10.70 8.45 -11.18
C ALA A 130 10.78 8.43 -9.66
N VAL A 131 9.98 9.25 -8.96
CA VAL A 131 9.89 9.24 -7.49
C VAL A 131 9.44 7.87 -6.96
N ILE A 132 8.43 7.25 -7.57
CA ILE A 132 8.00 5.88 -7.20
C ILE A 132 9.14 4.89 -7.42
N GLY A 133 9.84 4.96 -8.56
CA GLY A 133 10.97 4.08 -8.87
C GLY A 133 12.09 4.20 -7.83
N ASP A 134 12.48 5.42 -7.47
CA ASP A 134 13.51 5.69 -6.46
C ASP A 134 13.10 5.16 -5.07
N LEU A 135 11.83 5.36 -4.69
CA LEU A 135 11.32 4.84 -3.42
C LEU A 135 11.29 3.31 -3.41
N LEU A 136 10.77 2.67 -4.46
CA LEU A 136 10.75 1.22 -4.57
C LEU A 136 12.17 0.63 -4.54
N ALA A 137 13.13 1.23 -5.24
CA ALA A 137 14.52 0.78 -5.22
C ALA A 137 15.11 0.80 -3.80
N ARG A 138 14.80 1.84 -2.99
CA ARG A 138 15.21 1.92 -1.58
C ARG A 138 14.51 0.88 -0.72
N LEU A 139 13.19 0.85 -0.76
CA LEU A 139 12.36 0.00 0.11
C LEU A 139 12.64 -1.49 -0.13
N THR A 140 12.82 -1.90 -1.38
CA THR A 140 13.09 -3.30 -1.74
C THR A 140 14.57 -3.68 -1.69
N SER A 141 15.47 -2.77 -1.32
CA SER A 141 16.90 -3.07 -1.15
C SER A 141 17.18 -3.98 0.04
N VAL A 142 16.29 -4.02 1.03
CA VAL A 142 16.44 -4.79 2.25
C VAL A 142 15.70 -6.13 2.19
N ALA A 143 16.23 -7.14 2.90
CA ALA A 143 15.55 -8.43 3.05
C ALA A 143 14.37 -8.29 4.00
N ALA A 144 13.29 -9.02 3.74
CA ALA A 144 12.14 -9.05 4.64
C ALA A 144 12.47 -9.76 5.95
N PRO A 145 12.13 -9.18 7.11
CA PRO A 145 12.32 -9.85 8.39
C PRO A 145 11.35 -11.03 8.55
N ALA A 146 11.65 -11.91 9.51
CA ALA A 146 10.77 -13.02 9.84
C ALA A 146 9.39 -12.51 10.30
N GLY A 147 8.33 -13.27 10.00
CA GLY A 147 6.95 -12.93 10.38
C GLY A 147 6.20 -12.06 9.38
N ILE A 148 6.84 -11.57 8.31
CA ILE A 148 6.15 -10.91 7.20
C ILE A 148 5.49 -11.98 6.29
N ARG A 149 4.29 -11.70 5.80
CA ARG A 149 3.57 -12.53 4.81
C ARG A 149 4.46 -12.78 3.59
N ARG A 150 4.30 -13.91 2.95
CA ARG A 150 5.19 -14.33 1.85
C ARG A 150 4.47 -14.33 0.51
N LEU A 151 5.10 -13.79 -0.51
CA LEU A 151 4.60 -13.82 -1.88
C LEU A 151 4.38 -15.27 -2.39
N GLY A 152 5.22 -16.22 -1.96
CA GLY A 152 5.05 -17.62 -2.31
C GLY A 152 3.73 -18.25 -1.83
N ASP A 153 3.22 -17.83 -0.66
CA ASP A 153 1.92 -18.29 -0.16
C ASP A 153 0.78 -17.65 -0.95
N ILE A 154 0.90 -16.35 -1.27
CA ILE A 154 -0.05 -15.64 -2.14
C ILE A 154 -0.07 -16.26 -3.54
N ALA A 155 1.09 -16.55 -4.12
CA ALA A 155 1.20 -17.19 -5.44
C ALA A 155 0.52 -18.57 -5.47
N ARG A 156 0.72 -19.38 -4.44
CA ARG A 156 0.05 -20.68 -4.30
C ARG A 156 -1.47 -20.50 -4.26
N GLY A 157 -1.97 -19.61 -3.41
CA GLY A 157 -3.39 -19.29 -3.31
C GLY A 157 -3.99 -18.75 -4.62
N MET A 158 -3.25 -17.92 -5.37
CA MET A 158 -3.67 -17.48 -6.69
C MET A 158 -3.86 -18.68 -7.65
N LEU A 159 -2.87 -19.57 -7.71
CA LEU A 159 -2.92 -20.74 -8.61
C LEU A 159 -4.05 -21.71 -8.25
N GLU A 160 -4.32 -21.91 -6.97
CA GLU A 160 -5.43 -22.76 -6.48
C GLU A 160 -6.81 -22.19 -6.86
N ARG A 161 -6.98 -20.86 -6.79
CA ARG A 161 -8.26 -20.19 -7.06
C ARG A 161 -8.52 -19.97 -8.56
N THR A 162 -7.49 -19.85 -9.36
CA THR A 162 -7.57 -19.52 -10.79
C THR A 162 -8.53 -20.41 -11.58
N PRO A 163 -8.50 -21.76 -11.51
CA PRO A 163 -9.38 -22.59 -12.32
C PRO A 163 -10.86 -22.25 -12.16
N ARG A 164 -11.32 -22.12 -10.91
CA ARG A 164 -12.71 -21.77 -10.59
C ARG A 164 -13.06 -20.33 -10.99
N ALA A 165 -12.12 -19.41 -10.87
CA ALA A 165 -12.32 -18.02 -11.25
C ALA A 165 -12.48 -17.86 -12.76
N LEU A 166 -11.72 -18.60 -13.57
CA LEU A 166 -11.81 -18.57 -15.04
C LEU A 166 -13.18 -19.01 -15.56
N GLU A 167 -13.91 -19.88 -14.85
CA GLU A 167 -15.28 -20.28 -15.21
C GLU A 167 -16.27 -19.09 -15.18
N ARG A 168 -15.95 -18.06 -14.38
CA ARG A 168 -16.76 -16.84 -14.21
C ARG A 168 -16.40 -15.72 -15.19
N VAL A 169 -15.35 -15.89 -16.00
CA VAL A 169 -14.91 -14.91 -17.00
C VAL A 169 -15.60 -15.19 -18.32
N PRO A 170 -16.56 -14.37 -18.78
CA PRO A 170 -17.34 -14.68 -19.97
C PRO A 170 -16.54 -14.52 -21.27
N ASP A 171 -15.69 -13.50 -21.35
CA ASP A 171 -14.89 -13.21 -22.54
C ASP A 171 -13.74 -14.22 -22.71
N PRO A 172 -13.64 -14.94 -23.86
CA PRO A 172 -12.57 -15.91 -24.09
C PRO A 172 -11.16 -15.28 -24.15
N ALA A 173 -11.03 -14.02 -24.58
CA ALA A 173 -9.74 -13.34 -24.66
C ALA A 173 -9.24 -12.96 -23.24
N ASP A 174 -10.14 -12.49 -22.37
CA ASP A 174 -9.83 -12.22 -20.97
C ASP A 174 -9.50 -13.50 -20.21
N ARG A 175 -10.26 -14.57 -20.46
CA ARG A 175 -9.98 -15.88 -19.87
C ARG A 175 -8.59 -16.40 -20.25
N ARG A 176 -8.20 -16.24 -21.52
CA ARG A 176 -6.86 -16.59 -21.99
C ARG A 176 -5.80 -15.74 -21.33
N LEU A 177 -6.00 -14.41 -21.25
CA LEU A 177 -5.07 -13.50 -20.56
C LEU A 177 -4.82 -13.93 -19.12
N LEU A 178 -5.89 -14.21 -18.35
CA LEU A 178 -5.75 -14.61 -16.94
C LEU A 178 -5.10 -16.00 -16.79
N ALA A 179 -5.36 -16.92 -17.72
CA ALA A 179 -4.67 -18.21 -17.76
C ALA A 179 -3.17 -18.05 -18.03
N ASP A 180 -2.77 -17.13 -18.90
CA ASP A 180 -1.37 -16.82 -19.19
C ASP A 180 -0.70 -16.11 -17.99
N CYS A 181 -1.42 -15.22 -17.31
CA CYS A 181 -0.94 -14.64 -16.03
C CYS A 181 -0.69 -15.73 -14.98
N ALA A 182 -1.58 -16.71 -14.87
CA ALA A 182 -1.39 -17.85 -13.97
C ALA A 182 -0.21 -18.75 -14.38
N ALA A 183 0.02 -18.92 -15.68
CA ALA A 183 1.19 -19.65 -16.17
C ALA A 183 2.50 -18.96 -15.77
N ALA A 184 2.57 -17.63 -15.95
CA ALA A 184 3.72 -16.82 -15.54
C ALA A 184 4.01 -16.93 -14.02
N VAL A 185 2.96 -16.86 -13.19
CA VAL A 185 3.10 -17.08 -11.73
C VAL A 185 3.62 -18.47 -11.41
N ARG A 186 3.12 -19.50 -12.11
CA ARG A 186 3.54 -20.90 -11.88
C ARG A 186 5.01 -21.10 -12.15
N GLU A 187 5.56 -20.49 -13.17
CA GLU A 187 6.99 -20.56 -13.51
C GLU A 187 7.88 -19.95 -12.42
N LEU A 188 7.38 -18.90 -11.74
CA LEU A 188 8.15 -18.17 -10.73
C LEU A 188 7.84 -18.59 -9.28
N ALA A 189 6.81 -19.38 -9.04
CA ALA A 189 6.33 -19.71 -7.69
C ALA A 189 7.36 -20.42 -6.81
N ALA A 190 8.34 -21.12 -7.39
CA ALA A 190 9.43 -21.77 -6.65
C ALA A 190 10.48 -20.76 -6.13
N GLU A 191 10.57 -19.58 -6.74
CA GLU A 191 11.53 -18.52 -6.41
C GLU A 191 10.82 -17.18 -6.19
N PRO A 192 9.95 -17.05 -5.16
CA PRO A 192 9.12 -15.87 -4.96
C PRO A 192 9.88 -14.63 -4.47
N GLY A 193 11.19 -14.75 -4.18
CA GLY A 193 11.99 -13.69 -3.60
C GLY A 193 11.81 -13.55 -2.09
N ASP A 194 12.63 -12.68 -1.50
CA ASP A 194 12.74 -12.47 -0.06
C ASP A 194 12.89 -10.98 0.33
N ARG A 195 12.69 -10.07 -0.61
CA ARG A 195 12.80 -8.63 -0.35
C ARG A 195 11.59 -8.12 0.42
N LEU A 196 11.82 -7.09 1.25
CA LEU A 196 10.71 -6.40 1.93
C LEU A 196 10.01 -5.48 0.95
N LEU A 197 8.76 -5.80 0.64
CA LEU A 197 7.91 -5.08 -0.29
C LEU A 197 6.94 -4.18 0.47
N HIS A 198 6.59 -3.05 -0.13
CA HIS A 198 5.51 -2.17 0.34
C HIS A 198 4.13 -2.71 -0.04
N TRP A 199 4.04 -3.34 -1.19
CA TRP A 199 2.91 -3.97 -1.85
C TRP A 199 1.76 -3.05 -2.30
N ASP A 200 1.67 -1.82 -1.82
CA ASP A 200 0.60 -0.88 -2.19
C ASP A 200 1.14 0.53 -2.48
N LEU A 201 2.34 0.63 -3.08
CA LEU A 201 2.95 1.93 -3.37
C LEU A 201 2.37 2.56 -4.63
N HIS A 202 1.29 3.30 -4.47
CA HIS A 202 0.71 4.17 -5.48
C HIS A 202 0.94 5.65 -5.13
N TYR A 203 0.64 6.57 -6.06
CA TYR A 203 0.94 8.00 -5.87
C TYR A 203 0.24 8.63 -4.65
N GLY A 204 -0.91 8.10 -4.22
CA GLY A 204 -1.61 8.56 -3.02
C GLY A 204 -0.93 8.14 -1.71
N ASN A 205 -0.09 7.11 -1.74
CA ASN A 205 0.69 6.61 -0.59
C ASN A 205 2.10 7.21 -0.54
N VAL A 206 2.34 8.34 -1.22
CA VAL A 206 3.61 9.07 -1.17
C VAL A 206 3.35 10.54 -0.85
N LEU A 207 3.90 10.99 0.28
CA LEU A 207 3.77 12.35 0.76
C LEU A 207 5.14 13.04 0.82
N ALA A 208 5.15 14.36 0.70
CA ALA A 208 6.38 15.12 0.90
C ALA A 208 6.83 15.07 2.37
N ALA A 209 8.13 15.06 2.60
CA ALA A 209 8.70 15.18 3.93
C ALA A 209 8.19 16.44 4.65
N GLY A 210 7.95 16.35 5.95
CA GLY A 210 7.45 17.46 6.75
C GLY A 210 8.45 18.63 6.83
N ARG A 211 7.96 19.84 7.10
CA ARG A 211 8.80 21.02 7.33
C ARG A 211 9.65 20.78 8.57
N GLY A 212 10.95 20.88 8.45
CA GLY A 212 11.94 20.58 9.51
C GLY A 212 12.85 19.41 9.17
N ALA A 213 12.57 18.64 8.12
CA ALA A 213 13.50 17.66 7.56
C ALA A 213 14.61 18.30 6.69
N GLU A 214 14.64 19.62 6.58
CA GLU A 214 15.53 20.40 5.69
C GLU A 214 17.02 20.40 6.11
N GLY A 215 17.42 19.57 7.07
CA GLY A 215 18.80 19.54 7.57
C GLY A 215 19.59 18.27 7.27
N GLY A 216 19.05 17.32 6.53
CA GLY A 216 19.69 16.03 6.34
C GLY A 216 19.43 15.39 4.97
N SER A 217 20.25 14.44 4.62
CA SER A 217 20.28 13.60 3.39
C SER A 217 19.00 12.75 3.16
N ARG A 218 17.84 13.18 3.67
CA ARG A 218 16.59 12.44 3.61
C ARG A 218 15.84 12.70 2.30
N ALA A 219 15.21 11.66 1.76
CA ALA A 219 14.42 11.77 0.54
C ALA A 219 13.30 12.83 0.70
N PRO A 220 13.02 13.67 -0.33
CA PRO A 220 11.98 14.69 -0.28
C PRO A 220 10.56 14.11 -0.28
N TRP A 221 10.42 12.85 -0.68
CA TRP A 221 9.18 12.07 -0.72
C TRP A 221 9.33 10.81 0.10
N LEU A 222 8.28 10.42 0.82
CA LEU A 222 8.27 9.25 1.69
C LEU A 222 6.98 8.44 1.49
N ALA A 223 7.12 7.12 1.49
CA ALA A 223 6.02 6.17 1.44
C ALA A 223 5.29 6.10 2.78
N ILE A 224 3.98 5.92 2.72
CA ILE A 224 3.09 5.69 3.87
C ILE A 224 2.20 4.48 3.61
N ASP A 225 1.59 3.94 4.66
CA ASP A 225 0.55 2.90 4.58
C ASP A 225 0.99 1.59 3.91
N PRO A 226 2.17 1.03 4.26
CA PRO A 226 2.61 -0.22 3.68
C PRO A 226 1.74 -1.40 4.11
N LYS A 227 1.60 -2.37 3.21
CA LYS A 227 1.01 -3.70 3.42
C LYS A 227 2.10 -4.76 3.23
N PRO A 228 3.04 -4.92 4.16
CA PRO A 228 4.30 -5.57 3.90
C PRO A 228 4.19 -7.00 3.41
N LEU A 229 5.04 -7.34 2.45
CA LEU A 229 5.15 -8.67 1.87
C LEU A 229 6.62 -9.03 1.68
N ALA A 230 6.98 -10.29 1.95
CA ALA A 230 8.29 -10.82 1.60
C ALA A 230 8.21 -11.43 0.19
N GLY A 231 8.95 -10.86 -0.79
CA GLY A 231 8.80 -11.31 -2.16
C GLY A 231 9.75 -10.69 -3.17
N ASP A 232 9.39 -10.85 -4.44
CA ASP A 232 10.11 -10.31 -5.59
C ASP A 232 9.65 -8.87 -5.88
N PRO A 233 10.57 -7.91 -6.06
CA PRO A 233 10.24 -6.52 -6.37
C PRO A 233 9.41 -6.32 -7.64
N GLY A 234 9.42 -7.24 -8.59
CA GLY A 234 8.57 -7.19 -9.78
C GLY A 234 7.07 -7.20 -9.46
N PHE A 235 6.68 -7.70 -8.26
CA PHE A 235 5.29 -7.68 -7.80
C PHE A 235 4.81 -6.30 -7.33
N GLU A 236 5.74 -5.36 -7.09
CA GLU A 236 5.50 -3.98 -6.62
C GLU A 236 5.05 -3.00 -7.71
N LEU A 237 5.25 -3.33 -8.99
CA LEU A 237 5.19 -2.32 -10.06
C LEU A 237 3.76 -1.92 -10.43
N PHE A 238 2.81 -2.82 -10.25
CA PHE A 238 1.43 -2.65 -10.69
C PHE A 238 0.71 -1.43 -10.11
N PRO A 239 0.77 -1.08 -8.80
CA PRO A 239 0.08 0.07 -8.24
C PRO A 239 0.42 1.38 -8.95
N ALA A 240 1.68 1.57 -9.36
CA ALA A 240 2.13 2.75 -10.09
C ALA A 240 1.69 2.76 -11.57
N LEU A 241 1.38 1.59 -12.15
CA LEU A 241 0.83 1.48 -13.50
C LEU A 241 -0.67 1.77 -13.51
N TRP A 242 -1.38 1.25 -12.51
CA TRP A 242 -2.82 1.36 -12.37
C TRP A 242 -3.29 2.76 -11.93
N ASN A 243 -2.61 3.36 -10.96
CA ASN A 243 -2.96 4.69 -10.45
C ASN A 243 -2.61 5.76 -11.51
N ARG A 244 -3.53 6.68 -11.80
CA ARG A 244 -3.41 7.63 -12.92
C ARG A 244 -3.18 6.90 -14.25
N TYR A 245 -3.99 5.84 -14.50
CA TYR A 245 -3.86 4.99 -15.67
C TYR A 245 -3.91 5.78 -16.98
N ASP A 246 -2.98 5.45 -17.86
CA ASP A 246 -2.91 5.90 -19.25
C ASP A 246 -2.39 4.73 -20.10
N PRO A 247 -3.20 4.19 -21.02
CA PRO A 247 -2.82 3.03 -21.82
C PRO A 247 -1.56 3.27 -22.67
N ALA A 248 -1.37 4.51 -23.17
CA ALA A 248 -0.20 4.87 -23.97
C ALA A 248 1.11 4.88 -23.17
N GLU A 249 1.01 5.04 -21.85
CA GLU A 249 2.16 5.17 -20.94
C GLU A 249 2.53 3.87 -20.21
N THR A 250 1.68 2.84 -20.26
CA THR A 250 1.87 1.61 -19.47
C THR A 250 3.21 0.96 -19.67
N VAL A 251 3.62 0.69 -20.92
CA VAL A 251 4.90 0.04 -21.24
C VAL A 251 6.09 0.93 -20.89
N ARG A 252 5.95 2.25 -21.10
CA ARG A 252 7.01 3.21 -20.75
C ARG A 252 7.20 3.29 -19.23
N ARG A 253 6.09 3.39 -18.45
CA ARG A 253 6.15 3.40 -16.97
C ARG A 253 6.74 2.11 -16.44
N PHE A 254 6.33 0.96 -16.96
CA PHE A 254 6.91 -0.33 -16.61
C PHE A 254 8.40 -0.37 -16.87
N GLY A 255 8.85 0.11 -18.06
CA GLY A 255 10.29 0.20 -18.39
C GLY A 255 11.06 1.14 -17.46
N ALA A 256 10.48 2.29 -17.09
CA ALA A 256 11.10 3.23 -16.15
C ALA A 256 11.27 2.61 -14.75
N LEU A 257 10.23 1.93 -14.24
CA LEU A 257 10.27 1.28 -12.93
C LEU A 257 11.26 0.10 -12.90
N THR A 258 11.22 -0.79 -13.89
CA THR A 258 12.19 -1.91 -13.97
C THR A 258 13.63 -1.42 -14.09
N GLY A 259 13.86 -0.32 -14.83
CA GLY A 259 15.17 0.31 -14.94
C GLY A 259 15.64 0.92 -13.62
N ALA A 260 14.78 1.65 -12.91
CA ALA A 260 15.10 2.25 -11.62
C ALA A 260 15.47 1.21 -10.55
N LEU A 261 14.79 0.07 -10.56
CA LEU A 261 15.05 -1.02 -9.61
C LEU A 261 16.15 -2.00 -10.07
N GLY A 262 16.65 -1.87 -11.31
CA GLY A 262 17.63 -2.80 -11.87
C GLY A 262 17.12 -4.23 -12.03
N LEU A 263 15.81 -4.41 -12.29
CA LEU A 263 15.20 -5.73 -12.37
C LEU A 263 15.41 -6.39 -13.73
N ASP A 264 15.49 -7.73 -13.74
CA ASP A 264 15.29 -8.51 -14.95
C ASP A 264 13.87 -8.22 -15.49
N ARG A 265 13.80 -7.76 -16.74
CA ARG A 265 12.55 -7.26 -17.32
C ARG A 265 11.50 -8.35 -17.49
N GLU A 266 11.91 -9.54 -17.87
CA GLU A 266 10.99 -10.67 -18.11
C GLU A 266 10.45 -11.19 -16.79
N ARG A 267 11.29 -11.34 -15.79
CA ARG A 267 10.90 -11.73 -14.44
C ARG A 267 9.96 -10.69 -13.80
N ALA A 268 10.30 -9.40 -13.90
CA ALA A 268 9.45 -8.32 -13.40
C ALA A 268 8.09 -8.27 -14.11
N ARG A 269 8.06 -8.52 -15.44
CA ARG A 269 6.82 -8.62 -16.21
C ARG A 269 5.95 -9.78 -15.71
N ALA A 270 6.53 -10.94 -15.52
CA ALA A 270 5.80 -12.11 -15.05
C ALA A 270 5.19 -11.88 -13.65
N TRP A 271 5.92 -11.28 -12.71
CA TRP A 271 5.38 -10.93 -11.40
C TRP A 271 4.33 -9.80 -11.48
N THR A 272 4.51 -8.80 -12.36
CA THR A 272 3.48 -7.76 -12.59
C THR A 272 2.19 -8.37 -13.16
N LEU A 273 2.28 -9.34 -14.08
CA LEU A 273 1.13 -10.14 -14.55
C LEU A 273 0.50 -10.96 -13.42
N GLY A 274 1.30 -11.48 -12.50
CA GLY A 274 0.81 -12.10 -11.26
C GLY A 274 -0.03 -11.14 -10.42
N ARG A 275 0.35 -9.85 -10.35
CA ARG A 275 -0.44 -8.84 -9.64
C ARG A 275 -1.75 -8.52 -10.38
N VAL A 276 -1.74 -8.49 -11.71
CA VAL A 276 -2.98 -8.39 -12.52
C VAL A 276 -3.91 -9.55 -12.17
N LEU A 277 -3.41 -10.78 -12.18
CA LEU A 277 -4.18 -11.96 -11.79
C LEU A 277 -4.78 -11.81 -10.38
N GLN A 278 -3.96 -11.44 -9.39
CA GLN A 278 -4.42 -11.29 -8.01
C GLN A 278 -5.60 -10.31 -7.88
N ASN A 279 -5.50 -9.16 -8.54
CA ASN A 279 -6.57 -8.16 -8.51
C ASN A 279 -7.85 -8.68 -9.20
N CYS A 280 -7.71 -9.33 -10.35
CA CYS A 280 -8.86 -9.93 -11.05
C CYS A 280 -9.52 -11.04 -10.21
N LEU A 281 -8.74 -11.85 -9.50
CA LEU A 281 -9.26 -12.88 -8.61
C LEU A 281 -10.10 -12.28 -7.48
N TRP A 282 -9.66 -11.19 -6.86
CA TRP A 282 -10.43 -10.50 -5.81
C TRP A 282 -11.78 -9.98 -6.34
N GLU A 283 -11.79 -9.33 -7.52
CA GLU A 283 -13.05 -8.87 -8.12
C GLU A 283 -14.02 -10.04 -8.42
N LEU A 284 -13.50 -11.12 -9.00
CA LEU A 284 -14.31 -12.29 -9.33
C LEU A 284 -14.85 -13.02 -8.07
N GLU A 285 -14.08 -13.09 -7.00
CA GLU A 285 -14.50 -13.65 -5.71
C GLU A 285 -15.64 -12.85 -5.08
N ASP A 286 -15.57 -11.53 -5.19
CA ASP A 286 -16.62 -10.62 -4.74
C ASP A 286 -17.84 -10.58 -5.68
N GLY A 287 -17.87 -11.42 -6.71
CA GLY A 287 -18.96 -11.48 -7.68
C GLY A 287 -18.99 -10.32 -8.68
N ARG A 288 -17.91 -9.55 -8.77
CA ARG A 288 -17.76 -8.47 -9.75
C ARG A 288 -16.94 -8.93 -10.95
N PRO A 289 -17.13 -8.30 -12.14
CA PRO A 289 -16.25 -8.57 -13.28
C PRO A 289 -14.83 -8.05 -13.01
N ALA A 290 -13.81 -8.69 -13.61
CA ALA A 290 -12.46 -8.17 -13.63
C ALA A 290 -12.44 -6.73 -14.17
N ARG A 291 -11.64 -5.85 -13.59
CA ARG A 291 -11.56 -4.44 -14.00
C ARG A 291 -10.92 -4.32 -15.37
N ALA A 292 -11.54 -3.53 -16.25
CA ALA A 292 -11.02 -3.28 -17.60
C ALA A 292 -9.56 -2.78 -17.57
N THR A 293 -9.24 -1.86 -16.68
CA THR A 293 -7.89 -1.31 -16.54
C THR A 293 -6.85 -2.38 -16.20
N ASP A 294 -7.18 -3.34 -15.32
CA ASP A 294 -6.26 -4.41 -14.94
C ASP A 294 -5.98 -5.33 -16.14
N LEU A 295 -7.05 -5.67 -16.89
CA LEU A 295 -6.93 -6.47 -18.11
C LEU A 295 -6.14 -5.75 -19.22
N GLU A 296 -6.34 -4.43 -19.37
CA GLU A 296 -5.61 -3.61 -20.35
C GLU A 296 -4.10 -3.53 -20.01
N ILE A 297 -3.75 -3.34 -18.75
CA ILE A 297 -2.36 -3.41 -18.29
C ILE A 297 -1.77 -4.79 -18.59
N GLY A 298 -2.52 -5.86 -18.29
CA GLY A 298 -2.08 -7.23 -18.60
C GLY A 298 -1.82 -7.45 -20.09
N ARG A 299 -2.71 -6.96 -20.96
CA ARG A 299 -2.53 -7.05 -22.43
C ARG A 299 -1.31 -6.26 -22.91
N ALA A 300 -1.14 -5.02 -22.42
CA ALA A 300 -0.01 -4.16 -22.77
C ALA A 300 1.35 -4.76 -22.38
N LEU A 301 1.41 -5.50 -21.28
CA LEU A 301 2.64 -6.14 -20.82
C LEU A 301 2.92 -7.49 -21.50
N ARG A 302 1.93 -8.10 -22.17
CA ARG A 302 2.11 -9.33 -22.96
C ARG A 302 2.55 -9.08 -24.40
N ALA A 303 2.24 -7.89 -24.93
CA ALA A 303 2.62 -7.51 -26.30
C ALA A 303 4.15 -7.29 -26.41
#